data_0ccb0ae29bffec5ed1cb87db6a6b540b
#
_entry.id   0ccb0ae29bffec5ed1cb87db6a6b540b
#
_cell.length_a   1.000
_cell.length_b   1.000
_cell.length_c   1.000
_cell.angle_alpha   90.00
_cell.angle_beta   90.00
_cell.angle_gamma   90.00
#
_symmetry.space_group_name_H-M   'P 1'
#
loop_
_entity.id
_entity.type
_entity.pdbx_description
1 polymer ?
#
loop_
_entity_poly.entity_id
_entity_poly.type
_entity_poly.pdbx_seq_one_letter_code
_entity_poly.pdbx_strand_id
1 'polypeptide(L)'
;MPAENILEVHHLNKSVGQGEHALSILTGVELVVKPGQSIALVGESGSGKSTLLAILAGLDDGTSGEVRLLGEPLHQMDEEARARLRARDVGFVFQSFMLIPTLNALENVELPAMLRGESGKASRQQAQALLEQLGLGKRLDHLPAQLSGGEQQRVALARAFNGRPAVLFADEPTGNLDRQTGDRIADLLFSLNRDSGTTLILVTHDPELAARCDRTLRLRDGKLWEEA
;
A
#
# COMPACT_ATOMS: atom_id res chain seq x y z
N MET A 1 1.09 -5.88 24.45
CA MET A 1 -0.30 -5.68 24.01
C MET A 1 -0.21 -5.22 22.57
N PRO A 2 -1.12 -5.61 21.66
CA PRO A 2 -1.14 -4.99 20.34
C PRO A 2 -1.32 -3.47 20.50
N ALA A 3 -0.69 -2.68 19.66
CA ALA A 3 -0.82 -1.22 19.69
C ALA A 3 -2.31 -0.86 19.51
N GLU A 4 -2.80 0.10 20.28
CA GLU A 4 -4.20 0.57 20.20
C GLU A 4 -4.49 1.15 18.80
N ASN A 5 -3.48 1.78 18.20
CA ASN A 5 -3.52 2.33 16.86
C ASN A 5 -2.45 1.66 16.00
N ILE A 6 -2.78 1.41 14.75
CA ILE A 6 -1.86 0.77 13.80
C ILE A 6 -0.97 1.80 13.12
N LEU A 7 -1.47 3.03 12.99
CA LEU A 7 -0.76 4.17 12.44
C LEU A 7 -1.08 5.44 13.24
N GLU A 8 -0.06 6.17 13.65
CA GLU A 8 -0.17 7.44 14.34
C GLU A 8 0.78 8.45 13.69
N VAL A 9 0.28 9.64 13.43
CA VAL A 9 1.02 10.73 12.80
C VAL A 9 0.77 12.00 13.59
N HIS A 10 1.83 12.67 14.04
CA HIS A 10 1.75 13.89 14.81
C HIS A 10 2.61 14.99 14.19
N HIS A 11 1.98 16.13 13.87
CA HIS A 11 2.62 17.35 13.35
C HIS A 11 3.57 17.08 12.16
N LEU A 12 3.23 16.12 11.27
CA LEU A 12 4.08 15.74 10.16
C LEU A 12 4.18 16.87 9.14
N ASN A 13 5.42 17.26 8.84
CA ASN A 13 5.74 18.20 7.79
C ASN A 13 6.67 17.56 6.76
N LYS A 14 6.53 17.94 5.50
CA LYS A 14 7.46 17.57 4.41
C LYS A 14 7.72 18.77 3.55
N SER A 15 9.00 19.12 3.40
CA SER A 15 9.46 20.14 2.46
C SER A 15 10.57 19.58 1.59
N VAL A 16 10.66 20.05 0.35
CA VAL A 16 11.70 19.68 -0.62
C VAL A 16 12.39 20.95 -1.10
N GLY A 17 13.71 20.92 -1.24
CA GLY A 17 14.53 22.09 -1.53
C GLY A 17 15.13 22.71 -0.27
N GLN A 18 15.91 23.79 -0.43
CA GLN A 18 16.58 24.50 0.68
C GLN A 18 16.34 26.01 0.60
N GLY A 19 16.33 26.67 1.76
CA GLY A 19 16.22 28.12 1.88
C GLY A 19 14.89 28.67 1.35
N GLU A 20 14.92 29.84 0.72
CA GLU A 20 13.74 30.55 0.21
C GLU A 20 12.98 29.80 -0.92
N HIS A 21 13.58 28.76 -1.49
CA HIS A 21 12.98 27.93 -2.55
C HIS A 21 12.44 26.59 -2.05
N ALA A 22 12.34 26.40 -0.71
CA ALA A 22 11.76 25.19 -0.15
C ALA A 22 10.26 25.14 -0.47
N LEU A 23 9.85 24.08 -1.17
CA LEU A 23 8.44 23.78 -1.43
C LEU A 23 7.89 22.94 -0.29
N SER A 24 6.91 23.47 0.44
CA SER A 24 6.17 22.71 1.45
C SER A 24 5.16 21.79 0.77
N ILE A 25 5.28 20.48 1.00
CA ILE A 25 4.39 19.45 0.48
C ILE A 25 3.34 19.05 1.51
N LEU A 26 3.77 18.89 2.78
CA LEU A 26 2.89 18.55 3.89
C LEU A 26 3.12 19.54 5.03
N THR A 27 2.05 19.92 5.71
CA THR A 27 2.06 20.93 6.78
C THR A 27 1.19 20.49 7.96
N GLY A 28 1.83 20.08 9.07
CA GLY A 28 1.15 19.77 10.33
C GLY A 28 0.09 18.65 10.18
N VAL A 29 0.40 17.58 9.42
CA VAL A 29 -0.54 16.46 9.23
C VAL A 29 -0.71 15.69 10.53
N GLU A 30 -1.97 15.48 10.91
CA GLU A 30 -2.40 14.64 12.03
C GLU A 30 -3.23 13.48 11.49
N LEU A 31 -2.96 12.25 11.94
CA LEU A 31 -3.71 11.07 11.54
C LEU A 31 -3.59 9.95 12.58
N VAL A 32 -4.72 9.35 12.92
CA VAL A 32 -4.78 8.12 13.71
C VAL A 32 -5.63 7.10 12.97
N VAL A 33 -5.10 5.89 12.85
CA VAL A 33 -5.77 4.75 12.20
C VAL A 33 -5.80 3.56 13.15
N LYS A 34 -6.97 2.98 13.33
CA LYS A 34 -7.14 1.76 14.14
C LYS A 34 -6.91 0.51 13.29
N PRO A 35 -6.51 -0.62 13.90
CA PRO A 35 -6.41 -1.91 13.20
C PRO A 35 -7.71 -2.27 12.47
N GLY A 36 -7.58 -2.75 11.24
CA GLY A 36 -8.70 -3.20 10.40
C GLY A 36 -9.49 -2.08 9.70
N GLN A 37 -9.20 -0.80 9.98
CA GLN A 37 -9.85 0.31 9.26
C GLN A 37 -9.38 0.41 7.83
N SER A 38 -10.27 0.86 6.94
CA SER A 38 -9.94 1.29 5.58
C SER A 38 -10.05 2.81 5.46
N ILE A 39 -9.01 3.47 4.94
CA ILE A 39 -8.95 4.92 4.77
C ILE A 39 -8.64 5.25 3.31
N ALA A 40 -9.43 6.13 2.72
CA ALA A 40 -9.15 6.73 1.43
C ALA A 40 -8.44 8.08 1.60
N LEU A 41 -7.29 8.26 0.96
CA LEU A 41 -6.60 9.54 0.80
C LEU A 41 -6.94 10.11 -0.57
N VAL A 42 -7.73 11.18 -0.61
CA VAL A 42 -8.17 11.84 -1.84
C VAL A 42 -7.56 13.25 -1.95
N GLY A 43 -7.58 13.84 -3.12
CA GLY A 43 -7.08 15.18 -3.38
C GLY A 43 -6.62 15.37 -4.83
N GLU A 44 -6.32 16.60 -5.21
CA GLU A 44 -5.87 16.93 -6.56
C GLU A 44 -4.53 16.26 -6.92
N SER A 45 -4.26 16.11 -8.23
CA SER A 45 -2.95 15.63 -8.68
C SER A 45 -1.86 16.59 -8.19
N GLY A 46 -0.76 16.04 -7.69
CA GLY A 46 0.34 16.86 -7.13
C GLY A 46 0.10 17.40 -5.71
N SER A 47 -1.03 17.09 -5.05
CA SER A 47 -1.29 17.57 -3.68
C SER A 47 -0.41 16.93 -2.59
N GLY A 48 0.43 15.93 -2.93
CA GLY A 48 1.32 15.25 -1.98
C GLY A 48 0.82 13.91 -1.44
N LYS A 49 -0.25 13.32 -2.00
CA LYS A 49 -0.83 12.03 -1.54
C LYS A 49 0.17 10.88 -1.56
N SER A 50 0.86 10.68 -2.70
CA SER A 50 1.87 9.61 -2.81
C SER A 50 3.08 9.88 -1.91
N THR A 51 3.44 11.16 -1.68
CA THR A 51 4.48 11.52 -0.71
C THR A 51 4.05 11.17 0.71
N LEU A 52 2.80 11.52 1.09
CA LEU A 52 2.25 11.16 2.39
C LEU A 52 2.24 9.64 2.55
N LEU A 53 1.70 8.91 1.56
CA LEU A 53 1.67 7.44 1.60
C LEU A 53 3.07 6.84 1.74
N ALA A 54 4.07 7.36 1.02
CA ALA A 54 5.46 6.88 1.12
C ALA A 54 6.04 7.09 2.53
N ILE A 55 5.76 8.24 3.17
CA ILE A 55 6.21 8.51 4.55
C ILE A 55 5.50 7.60 5.54
N LEU A 56 4.17 7.41 5.42
CA LEU A 56 3.39 6.53 6.29
C LEU A 56 3.87 5.08 6.21
N ALA A 57 4.34 4.66 5.05
CA ALA A 57 4.86 3.32 4.80
C ALA A 57 6.36 3.15 5.15
N GLY A 58 7.01 4.22 5.62
CA GLY A 58 8.45 4.22 5.93
C GLY A 58 9.36 4.08 4.70
N LEU A 59 8.89 4.51 3.51
CA LEU A 59 9.67 4.57 2.26
C LEU A 59 10.36 5.92 2.06
N ASP A 60 9.89 6.96 2.75
CA ASP A 60 10.47 8.31 2.74
C ASP A 60 10.37 8.90 4.15
N ASP A 61 11.08 10.00 4.39
CA ASP A 61 11.11 10.70 5.68
C ASP A 61 10.30 12.00 5.64
N GLY A 62 9.64 12.32 6.75
CA GLY A 62 9.18 13.67 7.02
C GLY A 62 10.36 14.63 7.24
N THR A 63 10.16 15.91 7.01
CA THR A 63 11.13 16.94 7.41
C THR A 63 11.09 17.16 8.92
N SER A 64 9.91 17.03 9.52
CA SER A 64 9.69 17.05 10.98
C SER A 64 8.36 16.38 11.32
N GLY A 65 8.11 16.18 12.62
CA GLY A 65 6.96 15.45 13.13
C GLY A 65 7.27 14.00 13.42
N GLU A 66 6.25 13.27 13.87
CA GLU A 66 6.40 11.87 14.26
C GLU A 66 5.44 10.98 13.46
N VAL A 67 5.95 9.83 13.03
CA VAL A 67 5.14 8.75 12.43
C VAL A 67 5.44 7.47 13.18
N ARG A 68 4.39 6.81 13.65
CA ARG A 68 4.44 5.48 14.24
C ARG A 68 3.62 4.51 13.41
N LEU A 69 4.23 3.42 13.00
CA LEU A 69 3.58 2.34 12.27
C LEU A 69 3.71 1.06 13.11
N LEU A 70 2.58 0.42 13.41
CA LEU A 70 2.55 -0.78 14.26
C LEU A 70 3.19 -0.57 15.66
N GLY A 71 3.10 0.66 16.18
CA GLY A 71 3.73 1.09 17.43
C GLY A 71 5.21 1.47 17.31
N GLU A 72 5.86 1.19 16.17
CA GLU A 72 7.27 1.49 15.94
C GLU A 72 7.46 2.94 15.43
N PRO A 73 8.34 3.75 16.05
CA PRO A 73 8.57 5.14 15.66
C PRO A 73 9.49 5.21 14.42
N LEU A 74 8.91 5.33 13.22
CA LEU A 74 9.64 5.32 11.95
C LEU A 74 10.76 6.36 11.88
N HIS A 75 10.54 7.55 12.47
CA HIS A 75 11.51 8.65 12.49
C HIS A 75 12.78 8.36 13.32
N GLN A 76 12.78 7.29 14.14
CA GLN A 76 13.92 6.86 14.95
C GLN A 76 14.58 5.58 14.40
N MET A 77 14.01 4.99 13.37
CA MET A 77 14.51 3.76 12.75
C MET A 77 15.49 4.06 11.63
N ASP A 78 16.54 3.26 11.51
CA ASP A 78 17.37 3.23 10.33
C ASP A 78 16.65 2.51 9.16
N GLU A 79 17.20 2.62 7.95
CA GLU A 79 16.57 2.03 6.75
C GLU A 79 16.48 0.50 6.84
N GLU A 80 17.45 -0.17 7.48
CA GLU A 80 17.42 -1.61 7.63
C GLU A 80 16.29 -2.06 8.57
N ALA A 81 16.04 -1.35 9.67
CA ALA A 81 14.95 -1.62 10.58
C ALA A 81 13.59 -1.36 9.91
N ARG A 82 13.46 -0.25 9.14
CA ARG A 82 12.25 0.02 8.33
C ARG A 82 12.01 -1.06 7.27
N ALA A 83 13.07 -1.49 6.58
CA ALA A 83 12.95 -2.55 5.58
C ALA A 83 12.49 -3.88 6.20
N ARG A 84 12.98 -4.23 7.39
CA ARG A 84 12.50 -5.40 8.15
C ARG A 84 11.03 -5.28 8.55
N LEU A 85 10.61 -4.10 9.03
CA LEU A 85 9.20 -3.82 9.38
C LEU A 85 8.31 -3.97 8.14
N ARG A 86 8.68 -3.34 7.02
CA ARG A 86 7.95 -3.46 5.76
C ARG A 86 7.85 -4.90 5.28
N ALA A 87 8.95 -5.63 5.26
CA ALA A 87 8.97 -7.02 4.82
C ALA A 87 8.06 -7.93 5.65
N ARG A 88 7.92 -7.66 6.96
CA ARG A 88 7.14 -8.47 7.88
C ARG A 88 5.64 -8.17 7.83
N ASP A 89 5.27 -6.89 7.85
CA ASP A 89 3.91 -6.47 8.22
C ASP A 89 3.23 -5.57 7.18
N VAL A 90 3.93 -5.14 6.11
CA VAL A 90 3.39 -4.17 5.16
C VAL A 90 3.27 -4.77 3.77
N GLY A 91 2.10 -4.58 3.15
CA GLY A 91 1.85 -4.88 1.75
C GLY A 91 1.78 -3.61 0.91
N PHE A 92 2.11 -3.71 -0.38
CA PHE A 92 2.04 -2.61 -1.33
C PHE A 92 1.34 -3.01 -2.61
N VAL A 93 0.46 -2.14 -3.09
CA VAL A 93 -0.16 -2.21 -4.42
C VAL A 93 0.03 -0.85 -5.09
N PHE A 94 0.61 -0.84 -6.29
CA PHE A 94 0.91 0.38 -7.04
C PHE A 94 0.16 0.43 -8.36
N GLN A 95 -0.07 1.63 -8.87
CA GLN A 95 -0.67 1.88 -10.18
C GLN A 95 0.11 1.21 -11.33
N SER A 96 1.43 1.16 -11.26
CA SER A 96 2.32 0.56 -12.26
C SER A 96 2.65 -0.91 -12.01
N PHE A 97 1.87 -1.59 -11.15
CA PHE A 97 1.99 -3.02 -10.77
C PHE A 97 3.33 -3.36 -10.06
N MET A 98 4.44 -2.75 -10.45
CA MET A 98 5.77 -2.95 -9.88
C MET A 98 6.17 -4.44 -9.79
N LEU A 99 5.81 -5.23 -10.81
CA LEU A 99 6.27 -6.61 -10.92
C LEU A 99 7.72 -6.67 -11.39
N ILE A 100 8.47 -7.65 -10.89
CA ILE A 100 9.84 -7.89 -11.35
C ILE A 100 9.75 -8.60 -12.71
N PRO A 101 10.24 -7.98 -13.79
CA PRO A 101 9.98 -8.45 -15.16
C PRO A 101 10.64 -9.78 -15.51
N THR A 102 11.68 -10.18 -14.76
CA THR A 102 12.42 -11.44 -14.95
C THR A 102 11.85 -12.60 -14.14
N LEU A 103 10.89 -12.34 -13.23
CA LEU A 103 10.20 -13.34 -12.44
C LEU A 103 8.82 -13.61 -13.03
N ASN A 104 8.40 -14.88 -13.04
CA ASN A 104 7.04 -15.24 -13.43
C ASN A 104 6.00 -14.82 -12.36
N ALA A 105 4.71 -15.04 -12.62
CA ALA A 105 3.63 -14.65 -11.73
C ALA A 105 3.79 -15.28 -10.33
N LEU A 106 4.08 -16.58 -10.26
CA LEU A 106 4.24 -17.31 -9.01
C LEU A 106 5.46 -16.78 -8.22
N GLU A 107 6.59 -16.60 -8.88
CA GLU A 107 7.83 -16.09 -8.26
C GLU A 107 7.66 -14.65 -7.75
N ASN A 108 6.95 -13.78 -8.48
CA ASN A 108 6.60 -12.45 -8.00
C ASN A 108 5.79 -12.50 -6.69
N VAL A 109 4.85 -13.43 -6.57
CA VAL A 109 4.02 -13.59 -5.37
C VAL A 109 4.79 -14.23 -4.22
N GLU A 110 5.72 -15.14 -4.48
CA GLU A 110 6.57 -15.76 -3.47
C GLU A 110 7.60 -14.80 -2.86
N LEU A 111 8.00 -13.75 -3.60
CA LEU A 111 9.12 -12.88 -3.25
C LEU A 111 9.06 -12.31 -1.83
N PRO A 112 7.93 -11.77 -1.31
CA PRO A 112 7.88 -11.26 0.07
C PRO A 112 8.19 -12.33 1.12
N ALA A 113 7.73 -13.56 0.93
CA ALA A 113 8.01 -14.68 1.83
C ALA A 113 9.50 -15.08 1.78
N MET A 114 10.09 -15.09 0.59
CA MET A 114 11.52 -15.36 0.42
C MET A 114 12.39 -14.31 1.11
N LEU A 115 12.03 -13.04 1.03
CA LEU A 115 12.74 -11.93 1.70
C LEU A 115 12.68 -12.04 3.23
N ARG A 116 11.63 -12.65 3.79
CA ARG A 116 11.52 -12.97 5.22
C ARG A 116 12.25 -14.24 5.63
N GLY A 117 12.88 -14.96 4.68
CA GLY A 117 13.51 -16.25 4.92
C GLY A 117 12.53 -17.43 4.98
N GLU A 118 11.26 -17.21 4.65
CA GLU A 118 10.23 -18.22 4.53
C GLU A 118 10.28 -18.82 3.12
N SER A 119 11.17 -19.75 2.91
CA SER A 119 11.29 -20.45 1.62
C SER A 119 10.83 -21.89 1.74
N GLY A 120 10.36 -22.45 0.63
CA GLY A 120 10.04 -23.86 0.54
C GLY A 120 8.63 -24.17 0.03
N LYS A 121 8.29 -25.46 0.08
CA LYS A 121 7.05 -25.98 -0.54
C LYS A 121 5.77 -25.31 -0.01
N ALA A 122 5.72 -25.00 1.29
CA ALA A 122 4.53 -24.40 1.91
C ALA A 122 4.30 -22.96 1.43
N SER A 123 5.36 -22.13 1.36
CA SER A 123 5.27 -20.76 0.85
C SER A 123 4.82 -20.74 -0.61
N ARG A 124 5.40 -21.62 -1.45
CA ARG A 124 5.02 -21.77 -2.85
C ARG A 124 3.55 -22.22 -3.02
N GLN A 125 3.09 -23.16 -2.21
CA GLN A 125 1.70 -23.61 -2.23
C GLN A 125 0.72 -22.49 -1.83
N GLN A 126 1.09 -21.66 -0.85
CA GLN A 126 0.28 -20.51 -0.45
C GLN A 126 0.19 -19.46 -1.57
N ALA A 127 1.30 -19.13 -2.20
CA ALA A 127 1.35 -18.21 -3.33
C ALA A 127 0.51 -18.72 -4.52
N GLN A 128 0.63 -20.02 -4.84
CA GLN A 128 -0.17 -20.66 -5.88
C GLN A 128 -1.67 -20.60 -5.56
N ALA A 129 -2.08 -20.98 -4.35
CA ALA A 129 -3.47 -20.96 -3.94
C ALA A 129 -4.08 -19.55 -4.06
N LEU A 130 -3.31 -18.51 -3.69
CA LEU A 130 -3.76 -17.13 -3.81
C LEU A 130 -3.91 -16.70 -5.27
N LEU A 131 -2.99 -17.09 -6.15
CA LEU A 131 -3.12 -16.84 -7.58
C LEU A 131 -4.32 -17.57 -8.19
N GLU A 132 -4.58 -18.82 -7.79
CA GLU A 132 -5.75 -19.59 -8.21
C GLU A 132 -7.05 -18.92 -7.75
N GLN A 133 -7.12 -18.44 -6.50
CA GLN A 133 -8.25 -17.66 -5.97
C GLN A 133 -8.51 -16.39 -6.79
N LEU A 134 -7.47 -15.75 -7.30
CA LEU A 134 -7.56 -14.58 -8.15
C LEU A 134 -7.74 -14.90 -9.65
N GLY A 135 -8.02 -16.16 -9.99
CA GLY A 135 -8.29 -16.60 -11.37
C GLY A 135 -7.05 -16.69 -12.26
N LEU A 136 -5.86 -16.82 -11.67
CA LEU A 136 -4.57 -16.88 -12.38
C LEU A 136 -3.91 -18.26 -12.35
N GLY A 137 -4.64 -19.33 -12.00
CA GLY A 137 -4.09 -20.68 -11.91
C GLY A 137 -3.47 -21.21 -13.21
N LYS A 138 -3.89 -20.68 -14.37
CA LYS A 138 -3.31 -21.00 -15.69
C LYS A 138 -2.19 -20.04 -16.12
N ARG A 139 -1.78 -19.13 -15.24
CA ARG A 139 -0.81 -18.07 -15.54
C ARG A 139 0.43 -18.10 -14.64
N LEU A 140 0.59 -19.12 -13.82
CA LEU A 140 1.64 -19.20 -12.80
C LEU A 140 3.05 -18.98 -13.36
N ASP A 141 3.33 -19.55 -14.53
CA ASP A 141 4.66 -19.51 -15.17
C ASP A 141 4.80 -18.36 -16.18
N HIS A 142 3.78 -17.49 -16.32
CA HIS A 142 3.85 -16.36 -17.25
C HIS A 142 4.68 -15.21 -16.67
N LEU A 143 5.54 -14.63 -17.50
CA LEU A 143 6.27 -13.40 -17.19
C LEU A 143 5.31 -12.18 -17.28
N PRO A 144 5.60 -11.07 -16.58
CA PRO A 144 4.75 -9.86 -16.64
C PRO A 144 4.42 -9.40 -18.06
N ALA A 145 5.37 -9.46 -18.98
CA ALA A 145 5.16 -9.07 -20.39
C ALA A 145 4.14 -9.96 -21.15
N GLN A 146 3.81 -11.11 -20.61
CA GLN A 146 2.84 -12.04 -21.19
C GLN A 146 1.44 -11.91 -20.56
N LEU A 147 1.29 -11.01 -19.58
CA LEU A 147 0.07 -10.78 -18.83
C LEU A 147 -0.59 -9.46 -19.26
N SER A 148 -1.93 -9.45 -19.35
CA SER A 148 -2.69 -8.21 -19.48
C SER A 148 -2.52 -7.32 -18.24
N GLY A 149 -2.82 -6.01 -18.33
CA GLY A 149 -2.75 -5.09 -17.20
C GLY A 149 -3.56 -5.56 -15.99
N GLY A 150 -4.79 -6.06 -16.23
CA GLY A 150 -5.62 -6.61 -15.15
C GLY A 150 -5.07 -7.92 -14.56
N GLU A 151 -4.39 -8.76 -15.35
CA GLU A 151 -3.69 -9.96 -14.82
C GLU A 151 -2.47 -9.54 -14.00
N GLN A 152 -1.67 -8.57 -14.46
CA GLN A 152 -0.53 -8.03 -13.70
C GLN A 152 -0.98 -7.43 -12.37
N GLN A 153 -2.10 -6.68 -12.34
CA GLN A 153 -2.63 -6.13 -11.10
C GLN A 153 -3.11 -7.22 -10.13
N ARG A 154 -3.72 -8.29 -10.63
CA ARG A 154 -4.06 -9.44 -9.77
C ARG A 154 -2.82 -10.13 -9.21
N VAL A 155 -1.73 -10.24 -9.98
CA VAL A 155 -0.42 -10.72 -9.44
C VAL A 155 0.10 -9.77 -8.37
N ALA A 156 0.03 -8.45 -8.57
CA ALA A 156 0.45 -7.46 -7.59
C ALA A 156 -0.39 -7.55 -6.30
N LEU A 157 -1.72 -7.75 -6.40
CA LEU A 157 -2.59 -8.01 -5.25
C LEU A 157 -2.18 -9.30 -4.52
N ALA A 158 -2.01 -10.41 -5.26
CA ALA A 158 -1.57 -11.67 -4.68
C ALA A 158 -0.25 -11.49 -3.92
N ARG A 159 0.73 -10.81 -4.51
CA ARG A 159 2.02 -10.50 -3.87
C ARG A 159 1.84 -9.72 -2.58
N ALA A 160 1.01 -8.68 -2.60
CA ALA A 160 0.78 -7.83 -1.44
C ALA A 160 0.13 -8.58 -0.27
N PHE A 161 -0.80 -9.49 -0.55
CA PHE A 161 -1.52 -10.27 0.47
C PHE A 161 -0.81 -11.59 0.86
N ASN A 162 0.14 -12.09 0.08
CA ASN A 162 0.85 -13.35 0.39
C ASN A 162 1.61 -13.30 1.72
N GLY A 163 2.03 -12.11 2.14
CA GLY A 163 2.67 -11.88 3.43
C GLY A 163 1.71 -11.77 4.62
N ARG A 164 0.41 -11.82 4.40
CA ARG A 164 -0.62 -11.50 5.42
C ARG A 164 -0.31 -10.19 6.14
N PRO A 165 -0.20 -9.08 5.42
CA PRO A 165 0.23 -7.82 6.00
C PRO A 165 -0.77 -7.30 7.02
N ALA A 166 -0.27 -6.67 8.07
CA ALA A 166 -1.12 -5.93 9.02
C ALA A 166 -1.65 -4.64 8.39
N VAL A 167 -0.87 -4.03 7.49
CA VAL A 167 -1.24 -2.80 6.75
C VAL A 167 -0.96 -2.98 5.27
N LEU A 168 -1.93 -2.59 4.44
CA LEU A 168 -1.81 -2.50 3.00
C LEU A 168 -1.82 -1.04 2.56
N PHE A 169 -0.79 -0.59 1.87
CA PHE A 169 -0.74 0.68 1.17
C PHE A 169 -1.04 0.47 -0.31
N ALA A 170 -2.05 1.16 -0.83
CA ALA A 170 -2.46 1.08 -2.23
C ALA A 170 -2.43 2.47 -2.87
N ASP A 171 -1.58 2.67 -3.86
CA ASP A 171 -1.47 3.94 -4.61
C ASP A 171 -2.09 3.77 -5.99
N GLU A 172 -3.28 4.36 -6.20
CA GLU A 172 -4.06 4.33 -7.44
C GLU A 172 -4.18 2.91 -8.05
N PRO A 173 -4.66 1.90 -7.30
CA PRO A 173 -4.57 0.49 -7.70
C PRO A 173 -5.33 0.14 -8.99
N THR A 174 -6.19 1.01 -9.48
CA THR A 174 -7.00 0.84 -10.70
C THR A 174 -6.66 1.85 -11.80
N GLY A 175 -5.76 2.81 -11.52
CA GLY A 175 -5.53 3.98 -12.37
C GLY A 175 -5.02 3.70 -13.79
N ASN A 176 -4.40 2.53 -14.05
CA ASN A 176 -3.90 2.12 -15.36
C ASN A 176 -4.82 1.11 -16.07
N LEU A 177 -6.04 0.91 -15.59
CA LEU A 177 -6.96 -0.10 -16.09
C LEU A 177 -8.18 0.55 -16.74
N ASP A 178 -8.80 -0.13 -17.68
CA ASP A 178 -10.14 0.23 -18.13
C ASP A 178 -11.15 0.10 -16.97
N ARG A 179 -12.27 0.84 -17.07
CA ARG A 179 -13.28 0.91 -16.00
C ARG A 179 -13.75 -0.48 -15.53
N GLN A 180 -14.13 -1.35 -16.46
CA GLN A 180 -14.67 -2.67 -16.10
C GLN A 180 -13.62 -3.55 -15.40
N THR A 181 -12.37 -3.50 -15.85
CA THR A 181 -11.26 -4.21 -15.20
C THR A 181 -10.94 -3.59 -13.85
N GLY A 182 -10.94 -2.24 -13.75
CA GLY A 182 -10.75 -1.49 -12.51
C GLY A 182 -11.76 -1.87 -11.44
N ASP A 183 -13.06 -1.92 -11.77
CA ASP A 183 -14.12 -2.31 -10.84
C ASP A 183 -13.89 -3.73 -10.28
N ARG A 184 -13.50 -4.68 -11.13
CA ARG A 184 -13.18 -6.06 -10.71
C ARG A 184 -11.97 -6.12 -9.78
N ILE A 185 -10.94 -5.32 -10.07
CA ILE A 185 -9.75 -5.23 -9.22
C ILE A 185 -10.10 -4.60 -7.87
N ALA A 186 -10.92 -3.57 -7.85
CA ALA A 186 -11.44 -2.97 -6.63
C ALA A 186 -12.21 -3.99 -5.78
N ASP A 187 -13.11 -4.77 -6.39
CA ASP A 187 -13.86 -5.82 -5.68
C ASP A 187 -12.93 -6.86 -5.05
N LEU A 188 -11.92 -7.30 -5.78
CA LEU A 188 -10.91 -8.24 -5.27
C LEU A 188 -10.11 -7.64 -4.12
N LEU A 189 -9.65 -6.38 -4.24
CA LEU A 189 -8.91 -5.67 -3.21
C LEU A 189 -9.71 -5.62 -1.90
N PHE A 190 -10.95 -5.13 -1.95
CA PHE A 190 -11.81 -5.00 -0.77
C PHE A 190 -12.24 -6.36 -0.21
N SER A 191 -12.44 -7.39 -1.03
CA SER A 191 -12.72 -8.74 -0.56
C SER A 191 -11.53 -9.31 0.23
N LEU A 192 -10.33 -9.29 -0.38
CA LEU A 192 -9.11 -9.75 0.29
C LEU A 192 -8.83 -8.98 1.59
N ASN A 193 -9.07 -7.67 1.57
CA ASN A 193 -8.88 -6.81 2.74
C ASN A 193 -9.80 -7.22 3.90
N ARG A 194 -11.09 -7.43 3.64
CA ARG A 194 -12.06 -7.90 4.64
C ARG A 194 -11.72 -9.28 5.18
N ASP A 195 -11.39 -10.21 4.27
CA ASP A 195 -11.11 -11.60 4.63
C ASP A 195 -9.86 -11.75 5.49
N SER A 196 -8.86 -10.85 5.28
CA SER A 196 -7.61 -10.84 6.05
C SER A 196 -7.65 -9.98 7.32
N GLY A 197 -8.62 -9.07 7.44
CA GLY A 197 -8.65 -8.07 8.52
C GLY A 197 -7.51 -7.04 8.44
N THR A 198 -6.90 -6.88 7.26
CA THR A 198 -5.79 -5.96 7.03
C THR A 198 -6.28 -4.50 7.09
N THR A 199 -5.50 -3.60 7.68
CA THR A 199 -5.76 -2.15 7.59
C THR A 199 -5.40 -1.67 6.19
N LEU A 200 -6.28 -0.87 5.56
CA LEU A 200 -6.06 -0.36 4.20
C LEU A 200 -5.86 1.15 4.19
N ILE A 201 -4.77 1.61 3.60
CA ILE A 201 -4.54 3.01 3.26
C ILE A 201 -4.53 3.12 1.73
N LEU A 202 -5.58 3.71 1.18
CA LEU A 202 -5.84 3.79 -0.25
C LEU A 202 -5.69 5.22 -0.75
N VAL A 203 -4.77 5.48 -1.66
CA VAL A 203 -4.75 6.73 -2.44
C VAL A 203 -5.56 6.52 -3.70
N THR A 204 -6.53 7.39 -3.94
CA THR A 204 -7.34 7.35 -5.16
C THR A 204 -7.90 8.73 -5.50
N HIS A 205 -8.16 8.97 -6.78
CA HIS A 205 -8.95 10.09 -7.28
C HIS A 205 -10.39 9.65 -7.65
N ASP A 206 -10.69 8.36 -7.56
CA ASP A 206 -12.02 7.81 -7.86
C ASP A 206 -12.92 7.90 -6.61
N PRO A 207 -14.01 8.72 -6.65
CA PRO A 207 -14.90 8.87 -5.52
C PRO A 207 -15.72 7.61 -5.20
N GLU A 208 -16.02 6.77 -6.20
CA GLU A 208 -16.73 5.51 -5.97
C GLU A 208 -15.86 4.53 -5.19
N LEU A 209 -14.55 4.51 -5.49
CA LEU A 209 -13.58 3.70 -4.76
C LEU A 209 -13.34 4.24 -3.35
N ALA A 210 -13.22 5.55 -3.19
CA ALA A 210 -13.06 6.20 -1.88
C ALA A 210 -14.25 5.94 -0.96
N ALA A 211 -15.48 6.00 -1.47
CA ALA A 211 -16.73 5.75 -0.72
C ALA A 211 -16.85 4.31 -0.18
N ARG A 212 -15.99 3.37 -0.61
CA ARG A 212 -15.94 2.00 -0.09
C ARG A 212 -15.10 1.87 1.18
N CYS A 213 -14.30 2.89 1.52
CA CYS A 213 -13.52 2.94 2.73
C CYS A 213 -14.35 3.43 3.93
N ASP A 214 -13.91 3.10 5.15
CA ASP A 214 -14.58 3.53 6.39
C ASP A 214 -14.46 5.04 6.63
N ARG A 215 -13.37 5.66 6.14
CA ARG A 215 -13.10 7.09 6.26
C ARG A 215 -12.48 7.61 4.97
N THR A 216 -12.84 8.84 4.60
CA THR A 216 -12.23 9.58 3.49
C THR A 216 -11.52 10.81 4.03
N LEU A 217 -10.24 10.95 3.70
CA LEU A 217 -9.40 12.06 4.10
C LEU A 217 -8.95 12.82 2.86
N ARG A 218 -9.19 14.12 2.82
CA ARG A 218 -8.78 14.99 1.72
C ARG A 218 -7.47 15.71 2.05
N LEU A 219 -6.47 15.51 1.21
CA LEU A 219 -5.23 16.28 1.26
C LEU A 219 -5.35 17.51 0.36
N ARG A 220 -5.31 18.70 0.98
CA ARG A 220 -5.38 20.00 0.31
C ARG A 220 -4.42 20.98 0.97
N ASP A 221 -3.66 21.71 0.17
CA ASP A 221 -2.69 22.73 0.63
C ASP A 221 -1.73 22.20 1.72
N GLY A 222 -1.29 20.94 1.54
CA GLY A 222 -0.41 20.24 2.47
C GLY A 222 -1.06 19.77 3.77
N LYS A 223 -2.36 20.00 3.98
CA LYS A 223 -3.11 19.62 5.18
C LYS A 223 -4.11 18.52 4.91
N LEU A 224 -4.35 17.69 5.93
CA LEU A 224 -5.29 16.59 5.87
C LEU A 224 -6.60 16.95 6.56
N TRP A 225 -7.72 16.72 5.88
CA TRP A 225 -9.08 17.00 6.36
C TRP A 225 -9.94 15.75 6.25
N GLU A 226 -10.69 15.43 7.28
CA GLU A 226 -11.68 14.34 7.23
C GLU A 226 -12.95 14.84 6.53
N GLU A 227 -13.40 14.08 5.52
CA GLU A 227 -14.69 14.34 4.85
C GLU A 227 -15.81 13.67 5.65
N ALA A 228 -16.92 14.41 5.81
CA ALA A 228 -18.08 13.94 6.56
C ALA A 228 -18.94 12.97 5.73
#